data_6c3b0f42229aeeac71dd86bf8d4fa0db
#
_entry.id   6c3b0f42229aeeac71dd86bf8d4fa0db
#
_cell.length_a   1.000
_cell.length_b   1.000
_cell.length_c   1.000
_cell.angle_alpha   90.00
_cell.angle_beta   90.00
_cell.angle_gamma   90.00
#
_symmetry.space_group_name_H-M   'P 1'
#
loop_
_entity.id
_entity.type
_entity.pdbx_description
1 polymer ?
#
loop_
_entity_poly.entity_id
_entity_poly.type
_entity_poly.pdbx_seq_one_letter_code
_entity_poly.pdbx_strand_id
1 'polypeptide(L)'
;MKIKEFKIFKVNIPMKEGHYSWSNQSFRYFDSTILEIITDEGVSGFGEICPLGPSYLPSYSEGARSGIQKLSNILIGKDPSNINEINFCMDSNLKGHPYVKSAIDIACWDILGKKLNEPVYNLLGGILQNKIKLFKVISRDIPEIMQEKVNEYQEQGYRQFQMKVGAEPTVDIRRINLVAKDLKPGNILGADANCGWKQHDAIRVVNAVSNLDIYIEQPCLTYEECKVVRKKTNLPFILDECMDSIQSALRAWSENSVDIINLKISRLGGLSKSKLFKDICCSLGISLTIEDSWGSQITDAAIAHLAHSTPADLHFQSSAFHEYTNIETARGAPTIEAGYMYCSNKPGLGVIPNYEVLGNPVLHLHDRT
;
A
#
# COMPACT_ATOMS: atom_id res chain seq x y z
N MET A 1 -7.56 -29.33 6.09
CA MET A 1 -6.83 -28.22 6.76
C MET A 1 -7.84 -27.26 7.35
N LYS A 2 -7.73 -26.94 8.63
CA LYS A 2 -8.65 -26.03 9.32
C LYS A 2 -7.85 -25.04 10.15
N ILE A 3 -8.34 -23.81 10.25
CA ILE A 3 -7.77 -22.80 11.15
C ILE A 3 -7.94 -23.27 12.59
N LYS A 4 -6.83 -23.35 13.32
CA LYS A 4 -6.77 -23.75 14.73
C LYS A 4 -6.54 -22.55 15.66
N GLU A 5 -5.64 -21.63 15.28
CA GLU A 5 -5.19 -20.56 16.14
C GLU A 5 -4.96 -19.27 15.36
N PHE A 6 -5.20 -18.14 16.05
CA PHE A 6 -4.77 -16.80 15.63
C PHE A 6 -3.81 -16.25 16.68
N LYS A 7 -2.61 -15.83 16.26
CA LYS A 7 -1.72 -15.03 17.09
C LYS A 7 -1.60 -13.65 16.49
N ILE A 8 -1.84 -12.63 17.30
CA ILE A 8 -1.81 -11.23 16.89
C ILE A 8 -0.67 -10.54 17.62
N PHE A 9 0.24 -9.97 16.86
CA PHE A 9 1.40 -9.24 17.36
C PHE A 9 1.22 -7.75 17.11
N LYS A 10 1.67 -6.94 18.09
CA LYS A 10 1.79 -5.49 17.97
C LYS A 10 3.25 -5.14 17.80
N VAL A 11 3.60 -4.47 16.72
CA VAL A 11 4.98 -4.06 16.42
C VAL A 11 5.01 -2.57 16.12
N ASN A 12 5.81 -1.81 16.86
CA ASN A 12 6.08 -0.43 16.53
C ASN A 12 7.20 -0.38 15.48
N ILE A 13 6.91 0.14 14.29
CA ILE A 13 7.87 0.27 13.18
C ILE A 13 8.46 1.68 13.23
N PRO A 14 9.72 1.86 13.70
CA PRO A 14 10.35 3.17 13.79
C PRO A 14 10.81 3.66 12.42
N MET A 15 10.76 4.99 12.23
CA MET A 15 11.27 5.62 11.02
C MET A 15 12.80 5.69 11.05
N LYS A 16 13.46 5.18 10.00
CA LYS A 16 14.92 5.19 9.85
C LYS A 16 15.51 6.59 9.84
N GLU A 17 14.84 7.53 9.20
CA GLU A 17 15.25 8.94 9.13
C GLU A 17 14.64 9.80 10.27
N GLY A 18 14.17 9.18 11.33
CA GLY A 18 13.64 9.84 12.52
C GLY A 18 12.17 10.23 12.44
N HIS A 19 11.65 10.64 11.28
CA HIS A 19 10.24 10.98 11.10
C HIS A 19 9.80 10.81 9.64
N TYR A 20 8.49 10.68 9.47
CA TYR A 20 7.81 10.70 8.18
C TYR A 20 6.69 11.75 8.22
N SER A 21 6.65 12.64 7.23
CA SER A 21 5.73 13.78 7.22
C SER A 21 4.97 13.89 5.90
N TRP A 22 3.65 14.07 5.99
CA TRP A 22 2.77 14.44 4.86
C TRP A 22 1.71 15.45 5.32
N SER A 23 1.23 16.31 4.45
CA SER A 23 0.29 17.38 4.77
C SER A 23 0.68 18.09 6.08
N ASN A 24 -0.13 17.99 7.13
CA ASN A 24 0.14 18.58 8.46
C ASN A 24 0.45 17.52 9.54
N GLN A 25 0.79 16.30 9.14
CA GLN A 25 1.07 15.18 10.03
C GLN A 25 2.57 14.85 10.05
N SER A 26 3.07 14.34 11.19
CA SER A 26 4.44 13.86 11.33
C SER A 26 4.49 12.72 12.37
N PHE A 27 5.15 11.61 12.02
CA PHE A 27 5.19 10.39 12.81
C PHE A 27 6.64 9.88 12.94
N ARG A 28 6.98 9.36 14.11
CA ARG A 28 8.28 8.73 14.39
C ARG A 28 8.24 7.21 14.29
N TYR A 29 7.08 6.63 14.44
CA TYR A 29 6.83 5.19 14.29
C TYR A 29 5.38 4.96 13.91
N PHE A 30 5.11 3.78 13.34
CA PHE A 30 3.76 3.31 13.06
C PHE A 30 3.46 2.03 13.86
N ASP A 31 2.25 1.92 14.40
CA ASP A 31 1.76 0.74 15.14
C ASP A 31 1.22 -0.28 14.12
N SER A 32 2.03 -1.29 13.81
CA SER A 32 1.65 -2.40 12.94
C SER A 32 1.02 -3.55 13.73
N THR A 33 0.07 -4.22 13.10
CA THR A 33 -0.52 -5.46 13.57
C THR A 33 -0.13 -6.58 12.61
N ILE A 34 0.66 -7.55 13.11
CA ILE A 34 1.03 -8.75 12.37
C ILE A 34 0.18 -9.90 12.88
N LEU A 35 -0.39 -10.64 11.95
CA LEU A 35 -1.24 -11.78 12.20
C LEU A 35 -0.54 -13.07 11.76
N GLU A 36 -0.52 -14.08 12.62
CA GLU A 36 -0.22 -15.46 12.29
C GLU A 36 -1.49 -16.31 12.41
N ILE A 37 -1.88 -16.99 11.34
CA ILE A 37 -2.92 -18.01 11.34
C ILE A 37 -2.24 -19.37 11.30
N ILE A 38 -2.56 -20.25 12.27
CA ILE A 38 -2.01 -21.60 12.38
C ILE A 38 -3.13 -22.61 12.10
N THR A 39 -2.82 -23.60 11.28
CA THR A 39 -3.76 -24.67 10.92
C THR A 39 -3.54 -25.94 11.75
N ASP A 40 -4.54 -26.84 11.76
CA ASP A 40 -4.47 -28.15 12.40
C ASP A 40 -3.42 -29.09 11.74
N GLU A 41 -2.97 -28.79 10.52
CA GLU A 41 -1.88 -29.48 9.81
C GLU A 41 -0.50 -28.86 10.08
N GLY A 42 -0.40 -27.83 10.94
CA GLY A 42 0.86 -27.17 11.30
C GLY A 42 1.39 -26.17 10.27
N VAL A 43 0.61 -25.86 9.22
CA VAL A 43 0.95 -24.80 8.27
C VAL A 43 0.55 -23.47 8.86
N SER A 44 1.48 -22.50 8.88
CA SER A 44 1.21 -21.12 9.31
C SER A 44 1.26 -20.14 8.14
N GLY A 45 0.35 -19.15 8.15
CA GLY A 45 0.37 -18.01 7.23
C GLY A 45 0.38 -16.69 7.96
N PHE A 46 1.00 -15.69 7.32
CA PHE A 46 1.21 -14.36 7.89
C PHE A 46 0.50 -13.30 7.06
N GLY A 47 -0.06 -12.33 7.77
CA GLY A 47 -0.61 -11.11 7.19
C GLY A 47 -0.27 -9.91 8.06
N GLU A 48 -0.28 -8.75 7.48
CA GLU A 48 0.04 -7.50 8.17
C GLU A 48 -0.97 -6.43 7.82
N ILE A 49 -1.22 -5.56 8.77
CA ILE A 49 -1.94 -4.30 8.59
C ILE A 49 -1.30 -3.20 9.43
N CYS A 50 -0.88 -2.13 8.78
CA CYS A 50 -0.26 -0.98 9.40
C CYS A 50 -0.98 0.31 8.97
N PRO A 51 -2.08 0.70 9.63
CA PRO A 51 -2.79 1.94 9.34
C PRO A 51 -1.93 3.15 9.69
N LEU A 52 -2.04 4.21 8.89
CA LEU A 52 -1.47 5.52 9.23
C LEU A 52 -2.30 6.28 10.29
N GLY A 53 -3.42 5.72 10.72
CA GLY A 53 -4.30 6.26 11.74
C GLY A 53 -5.59 6.89 11.21
N PRO A 54 -6.54 7.20 12.12
CA PRO A 54 -7.87 7.67 11.78
C PRO A 54 -7.92 9.09 11.21
N SER A 55 -6.82 9.83 11.28
CA SER A 55 -6.68 11.14 10.64
C SER A 55 -6.35 11.05 9.14
N TYR A 56 -5.98 9.86 8.66
CA TYR A 56 -5.67 9.60 7.25
C TYR A 56 -6.82 8.87 6.55
N LEU A 57 -7.20 7.71 7.05
CA LEU A 57 -8.29 6.86 6.54
C LEU A 57 -9.12 6.35 7.73
N PRO A 58 -10.34 5.83 7.51
CA PRO A 58 -11.16 5.25 8.59
C PRO A 58 -10.60 3.90 9.06
N SER A 59 -9.34 3.90 9.50
CA SER A 59 -8.58 2.72 9.93
C SER A 59 -7.61 3.07 11.04
N TYR A 60 -7.45 2.20 12.04
CA TYR A 60 -6.54 2.39 13.16
C TYR A 60 -6.14 1.04 13.77
N SER A 61 -5.00 1.00 14.41
CA SER A 61 -4.34 -0.26 14.81
C SER A 61 -5.10 -1.05 15.87
N GLU A 62 -5.69 -0.37 16.86
CA GLU A 62 -6.53 -1.03 17.87
C GLU A 62 -7.80 -1.61 17.24
N GLY A 63 -8.39 -0.91 16.28
CA GLY A 63 -9.53 -1.39 15.50
C GLY A 63 -9.16 -2.62 14.66
N ALA A 64 -7.94 -2.66 14.09
CA ALA A 64 -7.46 -3.82 13.38
C ALA A 64 -7.42 -5.05 14.31
N ARG A 65 -6.77 -4.93 15.46
CA ARG A 65 -6.65 -6.03 16.44
C ARG A 65 -8.00 -6.49 16.97
N SER A 66 -8.87 -5.56 17.36
CA SER A 66 -10.22 -5.86 17.85
C SER A 66 -11.09 -6.51 16.77
N GLY A 67 -11.01 -6.03 15.54
CA GLY A 67 -11.74 -6.59 14.41
C GLY A 67 -11.28 -8.00 14.04
N ILE A 68 -9.96 -8.26 14.05
CA ILE A 68 -9.41 -9.61 13.85
C ILE A 68 -9.88 -10.54 14.95
N GLN A 69 -9.86 -10.11 16.22
CA GLN A 69 -10.37 -10.89 17.35
C GLN A 69 -11.86 -11.24 17.16
N LYS A 70 -12.67 -10.32 16.68
CA LYS A 70 -14.10 -10.57 16.41
C LYS A 70 -14.28 -11.62 15.31
N LEU A 71 -13.51 -11.54 14.24
CA LEU A 71 -13.60 -12.46 13.09
C LEU A 71 -12.99 -13.83 13.40
N SER A 72 -11.97 -13.94 14.24
CA SER A 72 -11.35 -15.22 14.56
C SER A 72 -12.33 -16.23 15.12
N ASN A 73 -13.26 -15.79 15.98
CA ASN A 73 -14.30 -16.66 16.57
C ASN A 73 -15.20 -17.35 15.52
N ILE A 74 -15.29 -16.79 14.31
CA ILE A 74 -16.14 -17.28 13.23
C ILE A 74 -15.32 -18.10 12.24
N LEU A 75 -14.02 -17.81 12.16
CA LEU A 75 -13.11 -18.40 11.18
C LEU A 75 -12.38 -19.63 11.71
N ILE A 76 -12.22 -19.78 13.03
CA ILE A 76 -11.68 -21.02 13.62
C ILE A 76 -12.51 -22.21 13.19
N GLY A 77 -11.86 -23.29 12.77
CA GLY A 77 -12.48 -24.50 12.24
C GLY A 77 -12.76 -24.47 10.72
N LYS A 78 -12.67 -23.30 10.06
CA LYS A 78 -12.80 -23.19 8.59
C LYS A 78 -11.50 -23.50 7.87
N ASP A 79 -11.60 -23.88 6.60
CA ASP A 79 -10.43 -24.10 5.74
C ASP A 79 -9.91 -22.78 5.18
N PRO A 80 -8.70 -22.33 5.58
CA PRO A 80 -8.12 -21.07 5.09
C PRO A 80 -7.77 -21.11 3.60
N SER A 81 -7.63 -22.28 3.00
CA SER A 81 -7.39 -22.42 1.56
C SER A 81 -8.65 -22.19 0.71
N ASN A 82 -9.85 -22.23 1.32
CA ASN A 82 -11.08 -21.79 0.68
C ASN A 82 -11.28 -20.28 0.84
N ILE A 83 -10.44 -19.51 0.16
CA ILE A 83 -10.33 -18.05 0.31
C ILE A 83 -11.68 -17.36 0.06
N ASN A 84 -12.49 -17.83 -0.89
CA ASN A 84 -13.79 -17.26 -1.18
C ASN A 84 -14.75 -17.42 0.00
N GLU A 85 -14.77 -18.56 0.67
CA GLU A 85 -15.59 -18.80 1.87
C GLU A 85 -15.12 -17.90 3.01
N ILE A 86 -13.80 -17.78 3.23
CA ILE A 86 -13.24 -16.90 4.26
C ILE A 86 -13.68 -15.46 4.02
N ASN A 87 -13.54 -14.94 2.80
CA ASN A 87 -13.96 -13.58 2.46
C ASN A 87 -15.48 -13.38 2.64
N PHE A 88 -16.29 -14.34 2.17
CA PHE A 88 -17.75 -14.29 2.36
C PHE A 88 -18.13 -14.26 3.84
N CYS A 89 -17.50 -15.09 4.68
CA CYS A 89 -17.71 -15.09 6.12
C CYS A 89 -17.32 -13.77 6.77
N MET A 90 -16.16 -13.20 6.40
CA MET A 90 -15.74 -11.90 6.92
C MET A 90 -16.71 -10.79 6.54
N ASP A 91 -17.14 -10.74 5.27
CA ASP A 91 -18.04 -9.70 4.76
C ASP A 91 -19.46 -9.81 5.33
N SER A 92 -19.91 -11.03 5.65
CA SER A 92 -21.23 -11.27 6.26
C SER A 92 -21.27 -10.88 7.74
N ASN A 93 -20.17 -11.04 8.48
CA ASN A 93 -20.12 -10.87 9.93
C ASN A 93 -19.51 -9.55 10.40
N LEU A 94 -18.78 -8.83 9.52
CA LEU A 94 -18.23 -7.51 9.82
C LEU A 94 -18.39 -6.61 8.60
N LYS A 95 -19.41 -5.74 8.63
CA LYS A 95 -19.63 -4.76 7.55
C LYS A 95 -18.56 -3.67 7.60
N GLY A 96 -18.08 -3.24 6.42
CA GLY A 96 -16.96 -2.30 6.34
C GLY A 96 -15.64 -2.91 6.82
N HIS A 97 -14.79 -2.07 7.41
CA HIS A 97 -13.49 -2.46 7.98
C HIS A 97 -12.60 -3.32 7.06
N PRO A 98 -12.40 -2.92 5.78
CA PRO A 98 -11.60 -3.72 4.85
C PRO A 98 -10.18 -3.96 5.36
N TYR A 99 -9.58 -2.99 6.05
CA TYR A 99 -8.26 -3.09 6.62
C TYR A 99 -8.09 -4.25 7.61
N VAL A 100 -9.15 -4.59 8.38
CA VAL A 100 -9.15 -5.75 9.29
C VAL A 100 -9.09 -7.06 8.50
N LYS A 101 -9.89 -7.14 7.43
CA LYS A 101 -10.01 -8.34 6.58
C LYS A 101 -8.75 -8.60 5.77
N SER A 102 -8.04 -7.54 5.43
CA SER A 102 -6.82 -7.62 4.63
C SER A 102 -5.75 -8.51 5.25
N ALA A 103 -5.45 -8.34 6.53
CA ALA A 103 -4.44 -9.17 7.20
C ALA A 103 -4.83 -10.65 7.20
N ILE A 104 -6.12 -10.98 7.39
CA ILE A 104 -6.63 -12.36 7.36
C ILE A 104 -6.54 -12.92 5.94
N ASP A 105 -6.98 -12.18 4.94
CA ASP A 105 -6.94 -12.60 3.54
C ASP A 105 -5.50 -12.87 3.07
N ILE A 106 -4.56 -11.96 3.37
CA ILE A 106 -3.14 -12.13 3.05
C ILE A 106 -2.57 -13.40 3.71
N ALA A 107 -2.88 -13.64 5.00
CA ALA A 107 -2.45 -14.85 5.69
C ALA A 107 -3.03 -16.13 5.07
N CYS A 108 -4.27 -16.09 4.58
CA CYS A 108 -4.89 -17.21 3.87
C CYS A 108 -4.21 -17.49 2.51
N TRP A 109 -3.83 -16.45 1.77
CA TRP A 109 -3.04 -16.59 0.54
C TRP A 109 -1.64 -17.17 0.82
N ASP A 110 -1.00 -16.77 1.91
CA ASP A 110 0.29 -17.33 2.33
C ASP A 110 0.17 -18.83 2.66
N ILE A 111 -0.87 -19.21 3.41
CA ILE A 111 -1.18 -20.64 3.70
C ILE A 111 -1.43 -21.42 2.40
N LEU A 112 -2.26 -20.89 1.51
CA LEU A 112 -2.58 -21.56 0.24
C LEU A 112 -1.31 -21.78 -0.60
N GLY A 113 -0.46 -20.77 -0.72
CA GLY A 113 0.81 -20.88 -1.43
C GLY A 113 1.75 -21.93 -0.81
N LYS A 114 1.88 -21.95 0.52
CA LYS A 114 2.67 -22.96 1.25
C LYS A 114 2.10 -24.36 1.07
N LYS A 115 0.78 -24.52 1.15
CA LYS A 115 0.09 -25.81 0.93
C LYS A 115 0.34 -26.38 -0.48
N LEU A 116 0.32 -25.53 -1.48
CA LEU A 116 0.52 -25.91 -2.88
C LEU A 116 2.00 -25.94 -3.29
N ASN A 117 2.90 -25.52 -2.40
CA ASN A 117 4.33 -25.31 -2.68
C ASN A 117 4.58 -24.31 -3.83
N GLU A 118 3.75 -23.28 -3.91
CA GLU A 118 3.79 -22.25 -4.94
C GLU A 118 3.91 -20.85 -4.33
N PRO A 119 4.67 -19.92 -4.95
CA PRO A 119 4.65 -18.53 -4.55
C PRO A 119 3.28 -17.89 -4.89
N VAL A 120 2.85 -16.93 -4.07
CA VAL A 120 1.51 -16.32 -4.21
C VAL A 120 1.29 -15.70 -5.60
N TYR A 121 2.31 -15.13 -6.25
CA TYR A 121 2.13 -14.56 -7.59
C TYR A 121 1.67 -15.59 -8.63
N ASN A 122 2.08 -16.87 -8.53
CA ASN A 122 1.61 -17.91 -9.42
C ASN A 122 0.11 -18.16 -9.26
N LEU A 123 -0.38 -18.09 -8.04
CA LEU A 123 -1.81 -18.23 -7.72
C LEU A 123 -2.62 -16.98 -8.09
N LEU A 124 -1.97 -15.81 -8.21
CA LEU A 124 -2.59 -14.57 -8.68
C LEU A 124 -2.64 -14.46 -10.21
N GLY A 125 -2.10 -15.43 -10.95
CA GLY A 125 -2.14 -15.49 -12.41
C GLY A 125 -0.78 -15.60 -13.10
N GLY A 126 0.31 -15.68 -12.33
CA GLY A 126 1.68 -15.83 -12.85
C GLY A 126 2.44 -14.52 -12.99
N ILE A 127 3.68 -14.62 -13.45
CA ILE A 127 4.58 -13.47 -13.61
C ILE A 127 4.31 -12.78 -14.95
N LEU A 128 4.04 -11.48 -14.92
CA LEU A 128 3.95 -10.62 -16.10
C LEU A 128 5.13 -9.61 -16.18
N GLN A 129 5.86 -9.43 -15.09
CA GLN A 129 7.08 -8.63 -15.05
C GLN A 129 8.07 -9.17 -14.02
N ASN A 130 9.38 -9.15 -14.35
CA ASN A 130 10.43 -9.72 -13.50
C ASN A 130 11.00 -8.74 -12.46
N LYS A 131 10.77 -7.45 -12.63
CA LYS A 131 11.22 -6.38 -11.73
C LYS A 131 10.14 -5.33 -11.59
N ILE A 132 9.93 -4.89 -10.38
CA ILE A 132 8.88 -3.93 -10.00
C ILE A 132 9.54 -2.56 -9.80
N LYS A 133 9.08 -1.55 -10.53
CA LYS A 133 9.56 -0.17 -10.34
C LYS A 133 9.13 0.35 -8.97
N LEU A 134 10.07 0.88 -8.20
CA LEU A 134 9.79 1.52 -6.92
C LEU A 134 9.82 3.03 -7.04
N PHE A 135 8.88 3.69 -6.38
CA PHE A 135 9.03 5.10 -6.09
C PHE A 135 9.68 5.31 -4.73
N LYS A 136 10.44 6.41 -4.61
CA LYS A 136 10.99 6.85 -3.32
C LYS A 136 10.22 8.07 -2.84
N VAL A 137 9.78 8.01 -1.57
CA VAL A 137 9.04 9.11 -0.96
C VAL A 137 10.01 10.21 -0.52
N ILE A 138 9.68 11.44 -0.89
CA ILE A 138 10.32 12.65 -0.37
C ILE A 138 9.35 13.25 0.65
N SER A 139 9.64 13.05 1.92
CA SER A 139 8.85 13.60 3.03
C SER A 139 8.74 15.12 2.92
N ARG A 140 7.61 15.67 3.35
CA ARG A 140 7.41 17.12 3.33
C ARG A 140 8.36 17.81 4.31
N ASP A 141 9.16 18.73 3.78
CA ASP A 141 10.13 19.54 4.49
C ASP A 141 10.25 20.93 3.83
N ILE A 142 11.24 21.72 4.20
CA ILE A 142 11.58 22.95 3.46
C ILE A 142 12.04 22.60 2.04
N PRO A 143 11.78 23.46 1.05
CA PRO A 143 12.01 23.13 -0.36
C PRO A 143 13.44 22.66 -0.68
N GLU A 144 14.43 23.27 -0.03
CA GLU A 144 15.85 22.98 -0.25
C GLU A 144 16.24 21.57 0.22
N ILE A 145 15.74 21.13 1.37
CA ILE A 145 15.97 19.76 1.87
C ILE A 145 15.31 18.74 0.94
N MET A 146 14.10 19.02 0.45
CA MET A 146 13.42 18.14 -0.49
C MET A 146 14.18 18.02 -1.83
N GLN A 147 14.79 19.11 -2.29
CA GLN A 147 15.66 19.13 -3.46
C GLN A 147 16.95 18.31 -3.24
N GLU A 148 17.59 18.42 -2.09
CA GLU A 148 18.74 17.59 -1.73
C GLU A 148 18.38 16.12 -1.70
N LYS A 149 17.21 15.75 -1.14
CA LYS A 149 16.74 14.38 -1.05
C LYS A 149 16.47 13.74 -2.42
N VAL A 150 15.89 14.45 -3.38
CA VAL A 150 15.69 13.87 -4.72
C VAL A 150 17.03 13.57 -5.38
N ASN A 151 18.06 14.43 -5.19
CA ASN A 151 19.39 14.20 -5.73
C ASN A 151 20.04 12.96 -5.09
N GLU A 152 20.00 12.83 -3.76
CA GLU A 152 20.47 11.65 -3.03
C GLU A 152 19.84 10.35 -3.55
N TYR A 153 18.51 10.34 -3.72
CA TYR A 153 17.79 9.15 -4.17
C TYR A 153 18.06 8.82 -5.65
N GLN A 154 18.27 9.83 -6.50
CA GLN A 154 18.70 9.62 -7.88
C GLN A 154 20.09 8.95 -7.97
N GLU A 155 21.00 9.27 -7.05
CA GLU A 155 22.32 8.63 -6.95
C GLU A 155 22.21 7.17 -6.48
N GLN A 156 21.21 6.85 -5.64
CA GLN A 156 20.88 5.48 -5.23
C GLN A 156 20.21 4.65 -6.34
N GLY A 157 19.94 5.24 -7.51
CA GLY A 157 19.38 4.56 -8.67
C GLY A 157 17.85 4.67 -8.81
N TYR A 158 17.15 5.35 -7.90
CA TYR A 158 15.73 5.60 -8.04
C TYR A 158 15.43 6.53 -9.22
N ARG A 159 14.32 6.25 -9.89
CA ARG A 159 13.85 7.01 -11.06
C ARG A 159 12.42 7.51 -10.92
N GLN A 160 11.73 7.08 -9.88
CA GLN A 160 10.36 7.50 -9.59
C GLN A 160 10.30 8.05 -8.16
N PHE A 161 9.64 9.19 -8.02
CA PHE A 161 9.59 9.94 -6.77
C PHE A 161 8.17 10.37 -6.49
N GLN A 162 7.77 10.24 -5.22
CA GLN A 162 6.54 10.81 -4.69
C GLN A 162 6.91 11.88 -3.66
N MET A 163 6.77 13.13 -4.00
CA MET A 163 7.01 14.22 -3.06
C MET A 163 5.73 14.59 -2.31
N LYS A 164 5.84 14.73 -1.00
CA LYS A 164 4.71 15.13 -0.17
C LYS A 164 4.54 16.64 -0.15
N VAL A 165 3.33 17.09 -0.47
CA VAL A 165 2.86 18.48 -0.48
C VAL A 165 1.55 18.58 0.32
N GLY A 166 0.60 19.45 -0.03
CA GLY A 166 -0.72 19.52 0.60
C GLY A 166 -0.76 20.45 1.83
N ALA A 167 0.13 21.44 1.88
CA ALA A 167 0.16 22.46 2.92
C ALA A 167 -0.14 23.86 2.31
N GLU A 168 0.67 24.87 2.59
CA GLU A 168 0.49 26.21 2.06
C GLU A 168 0.83 26.24 0.55
N PRO A 169 -0.09 26.66 -0.33
CA PRO A 169 0.04 26.53 -1.78
C PRO A 169 1.28 27.23 -2.36
N THR A 170 1.63 28.42 -1.88
CA THR A 170 2.79 29.18 -2.40
C THR A 170 4.11 28.46 -2.07
N VAL A 171 4.18 27.84 -0.89
CA VAL A 171 5.35 27.07 -0.48
C VAL A 171 5.40 25.75 -1.26
N ASP A 172 4.25 25.10 -1.48
CA ASP A 172 4.18 23.86 -2.26
C ASP A 172 4.56 24.08 -3.73
N ILE A 173 4.14 25.19 -4.35
CA ILE A 173 4.59 25.58 -5.69
C ILE A 173 6.13 25.72 -5.73
N ARG A 174 6.74 26.32 -4.70
CA ARG A 174 8.20 26.43 -4.61
C ARG A 174 8.86 25.06 -4.43
N ARG A 175 8.31 24.18 -3.56
CA ARG A 175 8.79 22.79 -3.39
C ARG A 175 8.80 22.05 -4.72
N ILE A 176 7.68 22.06 -5.43
CA ILE A 176 7.52 21.37 -6.71
C ILE A 176 8.52 21.88 -7.73
N ASN A 177 8.64 23.21 -7.90
CA ASN A 177 9.58 23.79 -8.86
C ASN A 177 11.04 23.45 -8.55
N LEU A 178 11.47 23.50 -7.29
CA LEU A 178 12.84 23.18 -6.92
C LEU A 178 13.18 21.70 -7.12
N VAL A 179 12.30 20.80 -6.70
CA VAL A 179 12.51 19.34 -6.88
C VAL A 179 12.48 18.98 -8.36
N ALA A 180 11.51 19.50 -9.12
CA ALA A 180 11.37 19.21 -10.55
C ALA A 180 12.58 19.72 -11.38
N LYS A 181 13.21 20.83 -10.98
CA LYS A 181 14.39 21.39 -11.65
C LYS A 181 15.57 20.42 -11.66
N ASP A 182 15.75 19.63 -10.63
CA ASP A 182 16.90 18.74 -10.44
C ASP A 182 16.63 17.31 -10.93
N LEU A 183 15.43 17.04 -11.44
CA LEU A 183 15.12 15.73 -12.00
C LEU A 183 15.95 15.44 -13.25
N LYS A 184 16.59 14.26 -13.27
CA LYS A 184 17.27 13.77 -14.47
C LYS A 184 16.23 13.39 -15.54
N PRO A 185 16.58 13.55 -16.83
CA PRO A 185 15.69 13.16 -17.92
C PRO A 185 15.17 11.73 -17.81
N GLY A 186 13.86 11.54 -17.96
CA GLY A 186 13.19 10.24 -17.86
C GLY A 186 12.85 9.82 -16.43
N ASN A 187 13.18 10.61 -15.42
CA ASN A 187 12.69 10.39 -14.06
C ASN A 187 11.27 10.97 -13.90
N ILE A 188 10.48 10.34 -13.03
CA ILE A 188 9.07 10.66 -12.79
C ILE A 188 8.92 11.29 -11.40
N LEU A 189 8.13 12.36 -11.31
CA LEU A 189 7.77 13.03 -10.07
C LEU A 189 6.25 13.10 -9.91
N GLY A 190 5.73 12.51 -8.85
CA GLY A 190 4.37 12.73 -8.37
C GLY A 190 4.36 13.74 -7.22
N ALA A 191 3.52 14.75 -7.31
CA ALA A 191 3.26 15.70 -6.23
C ALA A 191 1.98 15.29 -5.50
N ASP A 192 2.15 14.60 -4.37
CA ASP A 192 1.05 14.04 -3.57
C ASP A 192 0.65 15.00 -2.45
N ALA A 193 -0.57 15.50 -2.54
CA ALA A 193 -1.14 16.41 -1.56
C ALA A 193 -1.84 15.69 -0.39
N ASN A 194 -2.07 14.38 -0.48
CA ASN A 194 -2.80 13.60 0.52
C ASN A 194 -4.05 14.32 1.03
N CYS A 195 -4.91 14.75 0.10
CA CYS A 195 -6.14 15.50 0.39
C CYS A 195 -5.94 16.89 1.00
N GLY A 196 -4.71 17.40 1.07
CA GLY A 196 -4.37 18.57 1.90
C GLY A 196 -4.82 19.93 1.37
N TRP A 197 -5.09 20.07 0.06
CA TRP A 197 -5.52 21.35 -0.50
C TRP A 197 -7.05 21.47 -0.55
N LYS A 198 -7.53 22.69 -0.36
CA LYS A 198 -8.89 23.05 -0.78
C LYS A 198 -8.93 23.18 -2.30
N GLN A 199 -10.10 22.96 -2.88
CA GLN A 199 -10.28 22.98 -4.34
C GLN A 199 -9.67 24.20 -5.03
N HIS A 200 -9.86 25.41 -4.49
CA HIS A 200 -9.32 26.65 -5.08
C HIS A 200 -7.80 26.74 -4.96
N ASP A 201 -7.20 26.22 -3.88
CA ASP A 201 -5.75 26.16 -3.69
C ASP A 201 -5.12 25.11 -4.62
N ALA A 202 -5.74 23.94 -4.77
CA ALA A 202 -5.31 22.93 -5.73
C ALA A 202 -5.28 23.49 -7.15
N ILE A 203 -6.32 24.25 -7.56
CA ILE A 203 -6.37 24.90 -8.88
C ILE A 203 -5.23 25.92 -9.04
N ARG A 204 -4.90 26.69 -8.01
CA ARG A 204 -3.74 27.61 -8.03
C ARG A 204 -2.43 26.86 -8.24
N VAL A 205 -2.23 25.77 -7.50
CA VAL A 205 -1.00 24.98 -7.60
C VAL A 205 -0.87 24.36 -9.00
N VAL A 206 -1.87 23.64 -9.49
CA VAL A 206 -1.77 22.95 -10.79
C VAL A 206 -1.57 23.93 -11.95
N ASN A 207 -2.14 25.13 -11.87
CA ASN A 207 -1.91 26.18 -12.89
C ASN A 207 -0.47 26.74 -12.82
N ALA A 208 0.07 26.93 -11.61
CA ALA A 208 1.40 27.47 -11.42
C ALA A 208 2.53 26.52 -11.84
N VAL A 209 2.25 25.20 -11.88
CA VAL A 209 3.21 24.15 -12.25
C VAL A 209 2.87 23.48 -13.59
N SER A 210 1.94 24.05 -14.34
CA SER A 210 1.39 23.46 -15.58
C SER A 210 2.41 23.26 -16.71
N ASN A 211 3.57 23.89 -16.64
CA ASN A 211 4.68 23.77 -17.58
C ASN A 211 5.71 22.69 -17.19
N LEU A 212 5.52 22.02 -16.06
CA LEU A 212 6.42 20.96 -15.59
C LEU A 212 5.92 19.58 -16.07
N ASP A 213 6.86 18.64 -16.21
CA ASP A 213 6.55 17.22 -16.49
C ASP A 213 6.43 16.46 -15.16
N ILE A 214 5.27 16.57 -14.53
CA ILE A 214 4.97 15.97 -13.23
C ILE A 214 3.56 15.41 -13.19
N TYR A 215 3.30 14.56 -12.20
CA TYR A 215 1.97 14.00 -11.89
C TYR A 215 1.39 14.70 -10.66
N ILE A 216 0.09 14.94 -10.66
CA ILE A 216 -0.65 15.46 -9.49
C ILE A 216 -1.40 14.31 -8.83
N GLU A 217 -1.18 14.11 -7.54
CA GLU A 217 -1.79 13.04 -6.78
C GLU A 217 -2.70 13.59 -5.68
N GLN A 218 -3.93 13.06 -5.61
CA GLN A 218 -4.98 13.30 -4.62
C GLN A 218 -4.97 14.73 -4.04
N PRO A 219 -5.25 15.77 -4.86
CA PRO A 219 -5.12 17.15 -4.43
C PRO A 219 -6.12 17.56 -3.35
N CYS A 220 -7.31 16.98 -3.36
CA CYS A 220 -8.43 17.35 -2.49
C CYS A 220 -9.03 16.13 -1.79
N LEU A 221 -9.86 16.40 -0.76
CA LEU A 221 -10.46 15.36 0.09
C LEU A 221 -11.43 14.47 -0.67
N THR A 222 -12.30 15.05 -1.49
CA THR A 222 -13.38 14.31 -2.17
C THR A 222 -13.07 14.08 -3.64
N TYR A 223 -13.64 13.01 -4.19
CA TYR A 223 -13.59 12.73 -5.62
C TYR A 223 -14.16 13.91 -6.45
N GLU A 224 -15.24 14.51 -5.98
CA GLU A 224 -15.92 15.63 -6.65
C GLU A 224 -14.99 16.85 -6.80
N GLU A 225 -14.25 17.19 -5.74
CA GLU A 225 -13.26 18.28 -5.76
C GLU A 225 -12.09 17.94 -6.69
N CYS A 226 -11.54 16.72 -6.57
CA CYS A 226 -10.47 16.22 -7.46
C CYS A 226 -10.87 16.28 -8.93
N LYS A 227 -12.10 15.88 -9.27
CA LYS A 227 -12.65 15.97 -10.62
C LYS A 227 -12.72 17.41 -11.16
N VAL A 228 -13.02 18.39 -10.29
CA VAL A 228 -13.00 19.81 -10.68
C VAL A 228 -11.56 20.26 -10.96
N VAL A 229 -10.60 19.88 -10.13
CA VAL A 229 -9.17 20.18 -10.34
C VAL A 229 -8.67 19.55 -11.64
N ARG A 230 -9.00 18.27 -11.88
CA ARG A 230 -8.65 17.55 -13.11
C ARG A 230 -9.04 18.29 -14.38
N LYS A 231 -10.20 18.94 -14.39
CA LYS A 231 -10.70 19.74 -15.52
C LYS A 231 -9.94 21.07 -15.73
N LYS A 232 -9.06 21.44 -14.79
CA LYS A 232 -8.30 22.68 -14.83
C LYS A 232 -6.81 22.48 -15.12
N THR A 233 -6.39 21.23 -15.37
CA THR A 233 -5.00 20.90 -15.69
C THR A 233 -4.91 19.83 -16.78
N ASN A 234 -3.82 19.86 -17.55
CA ASN A 234 -3.44 18.80 -18.48
C ASN A 234 -2.38 17.86 -17.87
N LEU A 235 -1.92 18.12 -16.64
CA LEU A 235 -0.97 17.24 -15.97
C LEU A 235 -1.61 15.87 -15.71
N PRO A 236 -0.86 14.78 -15.84
CA PRO A 236 -1.34 13.44 -15.47
C PRO A 236 -1.83 13.41 -14.02
N PHE A 237 -2.88 12.64 -13.76
CA PHE A 237 -3.65 12.72 -12.52
C PHE A 237 -3.78 11.36 -11.84
N ILE A 238 -3.32 11.30 -10.59
CA ILE A 238 -3.34 10.10 -9.75
C ILE A 238 -4.43 10.28 -8.68
N LEU A 239 -5.29 9.28 -8.54
CA LEU A 239 -6.26 9.21 -7.44
C LEU A 239 -5.87 8.12 -6.46
N ASP A 240 -5.88 8.47 -5.16
CA ASP A 240 -5.51 7.59 -4.06
C ASP A 240 -6.65 7.43 -3.06
N GLU A 241 -6.79 8.32 -2.08
CA GLU A 241 -7.68 8.13 -0.92
C GLU A 241 -9.15 7.91 -1.30
N CYS A 242 -9.61 8.51 -2.38
CA CYS A 242 -10.99 8.35 -2.86
C CYS A 242 -11.23 7.08 -3.71
N MET A 243 -10.20 6.25 -3.94
CA MET A 243 -10.29 5.00 -4.72
C MET A 243 -10.40 3.78 -3.80
N ASP A 244 -11.52 3.65 -3.13
CA ASP A 244 -11.80 2.66 -2.09
C ASP A 244 -12.59 1.43 -2.55
N SER A 245 -13.05 1.44 -3.80
CA SER A 245 -13.95 0.42 -4.34
C SER A 245 -13.85 0.32 -5.87
N ILE A 246 -14.30 -0.80 -6.43
CA ILE A 246 -14.45 -0.96 -7.88
C ILE A 246 -15.39 0.12 -8.45
N GLN A 247 -16.43 0.48 -7.70
CA GLN A 247 -17.40 1.49 -8.13
C GLN A 247 -16.75 2.87 -8.27
N SER A 248 -15.86 3.25 -7.33
CA SER A 248 -15.12 4.52 -7.42
C SER A 248 -14.18 4.54 -8.63
N ALA A 249 -13.48 3.43 -8.91
CA ALA A 249 -12.60 3.31 -10.07
C ALA A 249 -13.37 3.37 -11.40
N LEU A 250 -14.48 2.63 -11.53
CA LEU A 250 -15.35 2.66 -12.71
C LEU A 250 -15.93 4.04 -12.97
N ARG A 251 -16.33 4.74 -11.91
CA ARG A 251 -16.81 6.12 -12.00
C ARG A 251 -15.71 7.05 -12.51
N ALA A 252 -14.52 7.00 -11.90
CA ALA A 252 -13.39 7.84 -12.29
C ALA A 252 -12.97 7.61 -13.75
N TRP A 253 -12.99 6.36 -14.21
CA TRP A 253 -12.72 6.00 -15.59
C TRP A 253 -13.79 6.54 -16.55
N SER A 254 -15.06 6.30 -16.25
CA SER A 254 -16.17 6.73 -17.13
C SER A 254 -16.30 8.27 -17.27
N GLU A 255 -15.79 9.01 -16.27
CA GLU A 255 -15.79 10.46 -16.24
C GLU A 255 -14.48 11.10 -16.74
N ASN A 256 -13.51 10.30 -17.25
CA ASN A 256 -12.16 10.72 -17.66
C ASN A 256 -11.43 11.55 -16.59
N SER A 257 -11.54 11.13 -15.34
CA SER A 257 -11.06 11.89 -14.19
C SER A 257 -9.77 11.34 -13.58
N VAL A 258 -9.22 10.27 -14.15
CA VAL A 258 -8.05 9.57 -13.63
C VAL A 258 -7.18 9.02 -14.76
N ASP A 259 -5.88 9.08 -14.57
CA ASP A 259 -4.90 8.42 -15.45
C ASP A 259 -4.27 7.23 -14.72
N ILE A 260 -4.04 7.35 -13.39
CA ILE A 260 -3.43 6.34 -12.55
C ILE A 260 -4.22 6.21 -11.23
N ILE A 261 -4.39 5.00 -10.74
CA ILE A 261 -5.02 4.73 -9.45
C ILE A 261 -4.00 4.11 -8.49
N ASN A 262 -3.94 4.63 -7.27
CA ASN A 262 -3.22 3.99 -6.18
C ASN A 262 -4.08 2.88 -5.56
N LEU A 263 -3.70 1.64 -5.83
CA LEU A 263 -4.29 0.46 -5.25
C LEU A 263 -3.59 0.16 -3.93
N LYS A 264 -4.31 0.33 -2.81
CA LYS A 264 -3.85 -0.07 -1.48
C LYS A 264 -4.52 -1.37 -1.07
N ILE A 265 -3.72 -2.42 -0.83
CA ILE A 265 -4.21 -3.77 -0.57
C ILE A 265 -5.14 -3.77 0.66
N SER A 266 -4.75 -3.10 1.73
CA SER A 266 -5.55 -3.05 2.96
C SER A 266 -6.86 -2.26 2.80
N ARG A 267 -6.85 -1.21 1.99
CA ARG A 267 -8.05 -0.39 1.73
C ARG A 267 -9.13 -1.17 0.97
N LEU A 268 -8.73 -2.10 0.12
CA LEU A 268 -9.66 -2.96 -0.60
C LEU A 268 -10.08 -4.20 0.19
N GLY A 269 -9.29 -4.61 1.19
CA GLY A 269 -9.61 -5.76 2.05
C GLY A 269 -8.82 -7.04 1.75
N GLY A 270 -7.61 -6.90 1.22
CA GLY A 270 -6.66 -7.99 1.00
C GLY A 270 -6.38 -8.28 -0.48
N LEU A 271 -5.55 -9.29 -0.73
CA LEU A 271 -5.10 -9.68 -2.06
C LEU A 271 -6.25 -10.15 -2.96
N SER A 272 -7.26 -10.82 -2.42
CA SER A 272 -8.41 -11.31 -3.19
C SER A 272 -9.17 -10.17 -3.89
N LYS A 273 -9.53 -9.15 -3.14
CA LYS A 273 -10.25 -7.99 -3.68
C LYS A 273 -9.34 -7.09 -4.50
N SER A 274 -8.07 -6.99 -4.12
CA SER A 274 -7.06 -6.24 -4.88
C SER A 274 -6.77 -6.86 -6.23
N LYS A 275 -6.74 -8.20 -6.32
CA LYS A 275 -6.62 -8.90 -7.60
C LYS A 275 -7.79 -8.56 -8.54
N LEU A 276 -9.02 -8.64 -8.03
CA LEU A 276 -10.21 -8.31 -8.83
C LEU A 276 -10.19 -6.83 -9.28
N PHE A 277 -9.85 -5.92 -8.37
CA PHE A 277 -9.73 -4.50 -8.68
C PHE A 277 -8.66 -4.24 -9.76
N LYS A 278 -7.48 -4.83 -9.60
CA LYS A 278 -6.37 -4.78 -10.57
C LYS A 278 -6.82 -5.29 -11.95
N ASP A 279 -7.45 -6.46 -12.00
CA ASP A 279 -7.86 -7.09 -13.26
C ASP A 279 -8.88 -6.20 -14.02
N ILE A 280 -9.81 -5.57 -13.30
CA ILE A 280 -10.77 -4.60 -13.87
C ILE A 280 -10.03 -3.36 -14.38
N CYS A 281 -9.18 -2.73 -13.57
CA CYS A 281 -8.42 -1.55 -13.99
C CYS A 281 -7.55 -1.83 -15.22
N CYS A 282 -6.84 -2.96 -15.23
CA CYS A 282 -6.04 -3.37 -16.38
C CYS A 282 -6.90 -3.57 -17.65
N SER A 283 -8.09 -4.16 -17.52
CA SER A 283 -9.02 -4.34 -18.64
C SER A 283 -9.54 -3.01 -19.23
N LEU A 284 -9.53 -1.96 -18.41
CA LEU A 284 -9.95 -0.60 -18.78
C LEU A 284 -8.76 0.28 -19.24
N GLY A 285 -7.53 -0.24 -19.23
CA GLY A 285 -6.33 0.53 -19.59
C GLY A 285 -5.89 1.53 -18.51
N ILE A 286 -6.33 1.37 -17.25
CA ILE A 286 -5.94 2.24 -16.14
C ILE A 286 -4.63 1.73 -15.55
N SER A 287 -3.62 2.60 -15.49
CA SER A 287 -2.35 2.30 -14.83
C SER A 287 -2.50 2.29 -13.31
N LEU A 288 -1.71 1.44 -12.63
CA LEU A 288 -1.81 1.24 -11.19
C LEU A 288 -0.47 1.49 -10.48
N THR A 289 -0.50 2.27 -9.41
CA THR A 289 0.45 2.13 -8.31
C THR A 289 -0.05 1.01 -7.41
N ILE A 290 0.80 0.03 -7.09
CA ILE A 290 0.45 -1.06 -6.17
C ILE A 290 1.24 -0.88 -4.89
N GLU A 291 0.52 -0.59 -3.81
CA GLU A 291 1.09 -0.23 -2.51
C GLU A 291 0.15 -0.57 -1.34
N ASP A 292 0.45 -0.08 -0.16
CA ASP A 292 -0.46 -0.06 0.99
C ASP A 292 -0.34 1.27 1.75
N SER A 293 -1.05 1.40 2.87
CA SER A 293 -0.96 2.58 3.74
C SER A 293 0.41 2.69 4.39
N TRP A 294 0.86 1.63 5.05
CA TRP A 294 2.21 1.39 5.56
C TRP A 294 2.39 -0.11 5.81
N GLY A 295 3.60 -0.50 6.23
CA GLY A 295 3.88 -1.89 6.56
C GLY A 295 5.35 -2.19 6.77
N SER A 296 5.64 -3.47 6.80
CA SER A 296 6.98 -4.03 6.86
C SER A 296 7.18 -5.09 5.78
N GLN A 297 8.13 -6.00 5.98
CA GLN A 297 8.49 -7.06 5.04
C GLN A 297 7.30 -7.92 4.58
N ILE A 298 6.30 -8.14 5.44
CA ILE A 298 5.12 -8.96 5.13
C ILE A 298 4.20 -8.21 4.15
N THR A 299 3.94 -6.94 4.41
CA THR A 299 3.17 -6.07 3.50
C THR A 299 3.89 -5.92 2.16
N ASP A 300 5.20 -5.70 2.18
CA ASP A 300 5.99 -5.55 0.95
C ASP A 300 6.01 -6.83 0.11
N ALA A 301 6.01 -8.00 0.75
CA ALA A 301 5.86 -9.27 0.04
C ALA A 301 4.49 -9.37 -0.65
N ALA A 302 3.40 -8.98 0.01
CA ALA A 302 2.07 -8.97 -0.62
C ALA A 302 2.00 -8.00 -1.81
N ILE A 303 2.59 -6.79 -1.66
CA ILE A 303 2.72 -5.80 -2.75
C ILE A 303 3.51 -6.41 -3.92
N ALA A 304 4.66 -7.01 -3.66
CA ALA A 304 5.51 -7.61 -4.67
C ALA A 304 4.78 -8.70 -5.47
N HIS A 305 4.09 -9.62 -4.78
CA HIS A 305 3.34 -10.68 -5.44
C HIS A 305 2.22 -10.15 -6.34
N LEU A 306 1.48 -9.14 -5.90
CA LEU A 306 0.42 -8.53 -6.69
C LEU A 306 1.00 -7.76 -7.89
N ALA A 307 2.08 -7.00 -7.68
CA ALA A 307 2.74 -6.23 -8.72
C ALA A 307 3.37 -7.12 -9.80
N HIS A 308 4.01 -8.25 -9.42
CA HIS A 308 4.53 -9.23 -10.38
C HIS A 308 3.46 -9.82 -11.31
N SER A 309 2.22 -9.95 -10.82
CA SER A 309 1.06 -10.43 -11.59
C SER A 309 0.34 -9.33 -12.36
N THR A 310 0.93 -8.13 -12.46
CA THR A 310 0.36 -6.98 -13.18
C THR A 310 1.13 -6.75 -14.48
N PRO A 311 0.47 -6.46 -15.61
CA PRO A 311 1.15 -6.11 -16.87
C PRO A 311 2.12 -4.95 -16.69
N ALA A 312 3.33 -5.07 -17.23
CA ALA A 312 4.42 -4.10 -17.00
C ALA A 312 4.12 -2.68 -17.54
N ASP A 313 3.31 -2.58 -18.58
CA ASP A 313 2.85 -1.32 -19.19
C ASP A 313 1.72 -0.65 -18.40
N LEU A 314 0.99 -1.41 -17.58
CA LEU A 314 -0.06 -0.90 -16.71
C LEU A 314 0.36 -0.81 -15.23
N HIS A 315 1.54 -1.34 -14.89
CA HIS A 315 2.14 -1.12 -13.57
C HIS A 315 2.95 0.18 -13.58
N PHE A 316 2.41 1.21 -12.93
CA PHE A 316 3.08 2.51 -12.83
C PHE A 316 4.29 2.43 -11.89
N GLN A 317 4.05 2.09 -10.62
CA GLN A 317 5.07 1.96 -9.57
C GLN A 317 4.57 1.19 -8.35
N SER A 318 5.47 0.91 -7.41
CA SER A 318 5.14 0.35 -6.09
C SER A 318 5.96 1.00 -4.98
N SER A 319 5.55 0.78 -3.73
CA SER A 319 6.33 1.12 -2.53
C SER A 319 7.03 -0.10 -1.94
N ALA A 320 8.07 0.15 -1.14
CA ALA A 320 8.72 -0.84 -0.30
C ALA A 320 8.98 -0.22 1.08
N PHE A 321 8.12 -0.51 2.03
CA PHE A 321 8.11 0.16 3.34
C PHE A 321 9.28 -0.25 4.25
N HIS A 322 9.81 -1.48 4.08
CA HIS A 322 10.94 -1.94 4.88
C HIS A 322 12.23 -1.12 4.65
N GLU A 323 12.32 -0.35 3.56
CA GLU A 323 13.44 0.57 3.35
C GLU A 323 13.43 1.78 4.29
N TYR A 324 12.27 2.10 4.86
CA TYR A 324 12.07 3.26 5.74
C TYR A 324 12.18 2.92 7.23
N THR A 325 12.55 1.68 7.57
CA THR A 325 12.73 1.22 8.96
C THR A 325 14.04 0.50 9.16
N ASN A 326 14.47 0.38 10.45
CA ASN A 326 15.66 -0.36 10.84
C ASN A 326 15.32 -1.72 11.48
N ILE A 327 14.03 -2.08 11.58
CA ILE A 327 13.64 -3.37 12.12
C ILE A 327 13.28 -4.35 11.02
N GLU A 328 13.55 -5.62 11.24
CA GLU A 328 13.24 -6.70 10.32
C GLU A 328 12.18 -7.61 10.95
N THR A 329 10.92 -7.40 10.60
CA THR A 329 9.79 -8.19 11.12
C THR A 329 9.73 -9.59 10.51
N ALA A 330 10.29 -9.77 9.32
CA ALA A 330 10.41 -11.06 8.65
C ALA A 330 11.61 -11.07 7.70
N ARG A 331 12.29 -12.22 7.61
CA ARG A 331 13.37 -12.50 6.65
C ARG A 331 12.78 -12.98 5.32
N GLY A 332 13.56 -12.89 4.24
CA GLY A 332 13.13 -13.30 2.89
C GLY A 332 12.17 -12.31 2.24
N ALA A 333 12.13 -11.08 2.72
CA ALA A 333 11.42 -9.97 2.09
C ALA A 333 11.86 -9.81 0.62
N PRO A 334 11.07 -9.12 -0.21
CA PRO A 334 11.50 -8.73 -1.53
C PRO A 334 12.86 -8.02 -1.46
N THR A 335 13.76 -8.36 -2.37
CA THR A 335 15.05 -7.66 -2.46
C THR A 335 14.91 -6.41 -3.30
N ILE A 336 15.70 -5.39 -2.96
CA ILE A 336 15.68 -4.10 -3.65
C ILE A 336 17.06 -3.81 -4.23
N GLU A 337 17.08 -3.43 -5.50
CA GLU A 337 18.30 -3.05 -6.19
C GLU A 337 18.02 -1.89 -7.15
N ALA A 338 18.74 -0.78 -6.98
CA ALA A 338 18.70 0.39 -7.86
C ALA A 338 17.28 0.88 -8.21
N GLY A 339 16.39 0.97 -7.21
CA GLY A 339 15.02 1.43 -7.36
C GLY A 339 14.05 0.40 -7.95
N TYR A 340 14.43 -0.88 -7.97
CA TYR A 340 13.56 -1.99 -8.36
C TYR A 340 13.44 -3.01 -7.23
N MET A 341 12.25 -3.60 -7.11
CA MET A 341 11.94 -4.67 -6.17
C MET A 341 11.79 -5.99 -6.92
N TYR A 342 12.31 -7.06 -6.31
CA TYR A 342 12.27 -8.43 -6.83
C TYR A 342 11.57 -9.34 -5.82
N CYS A 343 10.52 -10.01 -6.27
CA CYS A 343 9.71 -10.89 -5.44
C CYS A 343 10.44 -12.19 -5.09
N SER A 344 10.14 -12.75 -3.93
CA SER A 344 10.60 -14.09 -3.55
C SER A 344 9.91 -15.15 -4.42
N ASN A 345 10.66 -16.18 -4.82
CA ASN A 345 10.12 -17.36 -5.51
C ASN A 345 9.79 -18.53 -4.57
N LYS A 346 9.88 -18.30 -3.25
CA LYS A 346 9.56 -19.32 -2.24
C LYS A 346 8.04 -19.46 -2.09
N PRO A 347 7.55 -20.63 -1.59
CA PRO A 347 6.13 -20.86 -1.36
C PRO A 347 5.49 -19.82 -0.43
N GLY A 348 4.23 -19.53 -0.69
CA GLY A 348 3.48 -18.49 0.03
C GLY A 348 3.97 -17.09 -0.32
N LEU A 349 4.03 -16.21 0.66
CA LEU A 349 4.65 -14.88 0.55
C LEU A 349 6.19 -14.95 0.48
N GLY A 350 6.79 -16.11 0.77
CA GLY A 350 8.23 -16.31 0.75
C GLY A 350 8.97 -15.65 1.92
N VAL A 351 8.25 -15.24 2.97
CA VAL A 351 8.80 -14.61 4.17
C VAL A 351 8.82 -15.56 5.36
N ILE A 352 9.78 -15.36 6.25
CA ILE A 352 9.92 -16.09 7.51
C ILE A 352 9.87 -15.07 8.65
N PRO A 353 8.88 -15.14 9.55
CA PRO A 353 8.72 -14.15 10.62
C PRO A 353 9.93 -14.14 11.57
N ASN A 354 10.27 -12.97 12.05
CA ASN A 354 11.31 -12.78 13.04
C ASN A 354 10.68 -12.64 14.44
N TYR A 355 10.49 -13.75 15.14
CA TYR A 355 9.83 -13.75 16.45
C TYR A 355 10.58 -12.98 17.53
N GLU A 356 11.88 -12.74 17.38
CA GLU A 356 12.63 -11.86 18.30
C GLU A 356 12.13 -10.41 18.21
N VAL A 357 11.76 -9.96 17.01
CA VAL A 357 11.19 -8.62 16.76
C VAL A 357 9.69 -8.60 17.05
N LEU A 358 8.96 -9.65 16.68
CA LEU A 358 7.52 -9.74 16.91
C LEU A 358 7.19 -9.80 18.41
N GLY A 359 8.05 -10.44 19.21
CA GLY A 359 7.84 -10.65 20.64
C GLY A 359 6.70 -11.62 20.96
N ASN A 360 6.06 -11.41 22.10
CA ASN A 360 4.90 -12.21 22.49
C ASN A 360 3.63 -11.66 21.81
N PRO A 361 2.70 -12.54 21.38
CA PRO A 361 1.43 -12.09 20.84
C PRO A 361 0.63 -11.33 21.91
N VAL A 362 0.06 -10.19 21.52
CA VAL A 362 -0.85 -9.42 22.39
C VAL A 362 -2.22 -10.07 22.52
N LEU A 363 -2.59 -10.92 21.54
CA LEU A 363 -3.77 -11.79 21.60
C LEU A 363 -3.40 -13.15 21.01
N HIS A 364 -3.81 -14.21 21.70
CA HIS A 364 -3.70 -15.59 21.25
C HIS A 364 -5.08 -16.26 21.37
N LEU A 365 -5.68 -16.58 20.24
CA LEU A 365 -7.04 -17.05 20.12
C LEU A 365 -7.03 -18.45 19.50
N HIS A 366 -7.70 -19.39 20.16
CA HIS A 366 -7.80 -20.78 19.73
C HIS A 366 -9.21 -21.30 20.02
N ASP A 367 -9.54 -22.45 19.48
CA ASP A 367 -10.80 -23.12 19.76
C ASP A 367 -10.95 -23.31 21.29
N ARG A 368 -12.07 -22.87 21.82
CA ARG A 368 -12.45 -23.16 23.21
C ARG A 368 -13.19 -24.50 23.16
N THR A 369 -12.42 -25.61 23.15
CA THR A 369 -13.00 -26.94 23.38
C THR A 369 -13.66 -27.05 24.74
#